data_b39cc3a25f7da7482745fe22371dc057
#
_entry.id   b39cc3a25f7da7482745fe22371dc057
#
_cell.length_a   1.000
_cell.length_b   1.000
_cell.length_c   1.000
_cell.angle_alpha   90.00
_cell.angle_beta   90.00
_cell.angle_gamma   90.00
#
_symmetry.space_group_name_H-M   'P 1'
#
loop_
_entity.id
_entity.type
_entity.pdbx_description
1 polymer ?
#
loop_
_entity_poly.entity_id
_entity_poly.type
_entity_poly.pdbx_seq_one_letter_code
_entity_poly.pdbx_strand_id
1 'polypeptide(L)'
;RGYLAPYDYVVIGKFSQDQLTVNQLKGRGSDGDYAIKEMDEKLNIPQTIQRLYDSVKKYADGKKGIVYAIDIVHAQAIATCYNALGLKSVALDSKTPAKKRKEMVEAFRRSEIDCLVNVNLFDEGFDCPDVEFIQMARPTLSLAKYLQMVGRGLRINHENKDKVCLIIDNVGNYRKFGLPDKPRNWESMFAGLRAGKGIIPNYVKKIQNIIAVNDEMITVKKANTARKKMTAKQLNEYLKNVEPFQQDGRWGLRVKDDIIVKPIYTYISSFRGDYAECRIGIQKCLYGLLDRRGNVILPPEYKDIYRWNEHTVEVKGNDGYSRTIEL
;
A
#
# COMPACT_ATOMS: atom_id res chain seq x y z
N ARG A 1 7.76 -22.29 -9.52
CA ARG A 1 7.61 -23.55 -10.27
C ARG A 1 6.89 -23.34 -11.62
N GLY A 2 6.96 -22.15 -12.22
CA GLY A 2 6.58 -21.91 -13.60
C GLY A 2 5.08 -21.75 -13.90
N TYR A 3 4.22 -21.66 -12.91
CA TYR A 3 2.78 -21.48 -13.13
C TYR A 3 2.30 -20.02 -13.07
N LEU A 4 3.11 -19.11 -12.57
CA LEU A 4 2.78 -17.69 -12.46
C LEU A 4 3.96 -16.85 -12.97
N ALA A 5 3.64 -15.74 -13.62
CA ALA A 5 4.63 -14.75 -14.04
C ALA A 5 5.31 -14.12 -12.81
N PRO A 6 6.60 -13.76 -12.91
CA PRO A 6 7.26 -12.93 -11.92
C PRO A 6 6.56 -11.58 -11.79
N TYR A 7 6.72 -10.94 -10.61
CA TYR A 7 6.11 -9.64 -10.37
C TYR A 7 6.99 -8.73 -9.53
N ASP A 8 6.78 -7.44 -9.72
CA ASP A 8 7.21 -6.38 -8.82
C ASP A 8 6.00 -5.82 -8.05
N TYR A 9 6.20 -5.38 -6.81
CA TYR A 9 5.13 -4.88 -5.97
C TYR A 9 5.43 -3.49 -5.45
N VAL A 10 4.49 -2.58 -5.67
CA VAL A 10 4.56 -1.19 -5.26
C VAL A 10 3.39 -0.91 -4.33
N VAL A 11 3.64 -0.36 -3.15
CA VAL A 11 2.59 -0.08 -2.15
C VAL A 11 2.72 1.35 -1.64
N ILE A 12 1.57 2.00 -1.37
CA ILE A 12 1.55 3.32 -0.74
C ILE A 12 2.23 3.31 0.63
N GLY A 13 2.81 4.45 1.01
CA GLY A 13 3.42 4.64 2.32
C GLY A 13 2.42 4.41 3.46
N LYS A 14 2.89 3.89 4.60
CA LYS A 14 2.05 3.61 5.79
C LYS A 14 1.30 4.85 6.30
N PHE A 15 1.87 6.02 6.08
CA PHE A 15 1.35 7.32 6.55
C PHE A 15 0.86 8.21 5.41
N SER A 16 0.71 7.67 4.20
CA SER A 16 0.09 8.42 3.11
C SER A 16 -1.35 8.76 3.45
N GLN A 17 -1.84 9.88 2.92
CA GLN A 17 -3.21 10.32 3.12
C GLN A 17 -4.22 9.22 2.76
N ASP A 18 -3.99 8.51 1.65
CA ASP A 18 -4.89 7.44 1.22
C ASP A 18 -4.85 6.24 2.17
N GLN A 19 -3.66 5.86 2.70
CA GLN A 19 -3.59 4.80 3.70
C GLN A 19 -4.28 5.19 5.01
N LEU A 20 -4.12 6.42 5.47
CA LEU A 20 -4.81 6.91 6.65
C LEU A 20 -6.33 6.91 6.45
N THR A 21 -6.80 7.31 5.27
CA THR A 21 -8.21 7.24 4.89
C THR A 21 -8.72 5.79 4.90
N VAL A 22 -7.98 4.85 4.32
CA VAL A 22 -8.33 3.42 4.33
C VAL A 22 -8.40 2.87 5.76
N ASN A 23 -7.48 3.27 6.64
CA ASN A 23 -7.48 2.85 8.04
C ASN A 23 -8.70 3.35 8.83
N GLN A 24 -9.34 4.42 8.37
CA GLN A 24 -10.55 5.00 8.99
C GLN A 24 -11.86 4.35 8.49
N LEU A 25 -11.83 3.41 7.56
CA LEU A 25 -13.01 2.70 7.06
C LEU A 25 -13.54 1.74 8.12
N LYS A 26 -14.76 2.00 8.61
CA LYS A 26 -15.42 1.21 9.67
C LYS A 26 -16.60 0.40 9.16
N GLY A 27 -17.32 0.92 8.17
CA GLY A 27 -18.51 0.28 7.59
C GLY A 27 -18.21 -1.07 6.97
N ARG A 28 -19.17 -1.99 7.08
CA ARG A 28 -19.09 -3.34 6.50
C ARG A 28 -20.29 -3.57 5.61
N GLY A 29 -20.05 -4.18 4.44
CA GLY A 29 -21.09 -4.70 3.57
C GLY A 29 -21.64 -6.03 4.09
N SER A 30 -22.70 -6.51 3.45
CA SER A 30 -23.31 -7.81 3.76
C SER A 30 -22.34 -9.00 3.55
N ASP A 31 -21.33 -8.84 2.72
CA ASP A 31 -20.28 -9.82 2.45
C ASP A 31 -19.10 -9.75 3.44
N GLY A 32 -19.19 -8.88 4.46
CA GLY A 32 -18.15 -8.65 5.47
C GLY A 32 -16.96 -7.82 4.99
N ASP A 33 -16.94 -7.37 3.73
CA ASP A 33 -15.92 -6.45 3.20
C ASP A 33 -16.23 -5.00 3.62
N TYR A 34 -15.39 -4.05 3.25
CA TYR A 34 -15.69 -2.63 3.46
C TYR A 34 -16.99 -2.22 2.75
N ALA A 35 -17.80 -1.37 3.40
CA ALA A 35 -19.02 -0.83 2.81
C ALA A 35 -18.68 0.02 1.58
N ILE A 36 -19.28 -0.31 0.42
CA ILE A 36 -19.02 0.37 -0.85
C ILE A 36 -19.27 1.88 -0.74
N LYS A 37 -20.39 2.26 -0.13
CA LYS A 37 -20.76 3.67 0.07
C LYS A 37 -19.69 4.45 0.83
N GLU A 38 -19.16 3.90 1.93
CA GLU A 38 -18.12 4.58 2.71
C GLU A 38 -16.79 4.66 1.95
N MET A 39 -16.43 3.61 1.20
CA MET A 39 -15.25 3.65 0.34
C MET A 39 -15.37 4.73 -0.73
N ASP A 40 -16.51 4.79 -1.42
CA ASP A 40 -16.77 5.77 -2.48
C ASP A 40 -16.72 7.20 -1.92
N GLU A 41 -17.44 7.49 -0.85
CA GLU A 41 -17.46 8.81 -0.21
C GLU A 41 -16.05 9.31 0.20
N LYS A 42 -15.16 8.41 0.63
CA LYS A 42 -13.84 8.78 1.16
C LYS A 42 -12.69 8.70 0.16
N LEU A 43 -12.79 7.84 -0.84
CA LEU A 43 -11.71 7.57 -1.79
C LEU A 43 -12.01 8.03 -3.22
N ASN A 44 -13.29 8.17 -3.60
CA ASN A 44 -13.67 8.68 -4.92
C ASN A 44 -13.65 10.21 -4.95
N ILE A 45 -12.51 10.79 -4.69
CA ILE A 45 -12.27 12.24 -4.70
C ILE A 45 -11.18 12.59 -5.70
N PRO A 46 -11.22 13.77 -6.34
CA PRO A 46 -10.29 14.15 -7.40
C PRO A 46 -8.82 13.97 -7.02
N GLN A 47 -8.44 14.33 -5.80
CA GLN A 47 -7.06 14.23 -5.34
C GLN A 47 -6.56 12.78 -5.22
N THR A 48 -7.43 11.87 -4.77
CA THR A 48 -7.08 10.43 -4.72
C THR A 48 -6.96 9.86 -6.13
N ILE A 49 -7.90 10.18 -7.02
CA ILE A 49 -7.86 9.73 -8.42
C ILE A 49 -6.62 10.26 -9.14
N GLN A 50 -6.23 11.51 -8.90
CA GLN A 50 -4.98 12.06 -9.44
C GLN A 50 -3.77 11.26 -8.97
N ARG A 51 -3.68 10.91 -7.68
CA ARG A 51 -2.59 10.07 -7.15
C ARG A 51 -2.57 8.65 -7.72
N LEU A 52 -3.75 8.10 -8.08
CA LEU A 52 -3.80 6.83 -8.81
C LEU A 52 -3.13 6.97 -10.18
N TYR A 53 -3.47 8.03 -10.94
CA TYR A 53 -2.83 8.32 -12.22
C TYR A 53 -1.33 8.51 -12.09
N ASP A 54 -0.89 9.36 -11.15
CA ASP A 54 0.52 9.64 -10.91
C ASP A 54 1.32 8.37 -10.62
N SER A 55 0.71 7.43 -9.91
CA SER A 55 1.31 6.12 -9.62
C SER A 55 1.51 5.30 -10.90
N VAL A 56 0.52 5.24 -11.78
CA VAL A 56 0.65 4.55 -13.09
C VAL A 56 1.69 5.25 -13.94
N LYS A 57 1.63 6.57 -14.06
CA LYS A 57 2.59 7.35 -14.85
C LYS A 57 4.02 7.15 -14.38
N LYS A 58 4.23 7.06 -13.06
CA LYS A 58 5.56 6.91 -12.48
C LYS A 58 6.14 5.49 -12.59
N TYR A 59 5.32 4.46 -12.48
CA TYR A 59 5.80 3.08 -12.33
C TYR A 59 5.44 2.17 -13.51
N ALA A 60 4.40 2.50 -14.25
CA ALA A 60 3.85 1.69 -15.34
C ALA A 60 3.65 2.50 -16.63
N ASP A 61 4.41 3.59 -16.84
CA ASP A 61 4.31 4.39 -18.05
C ASP A 61 4.56 3.53 -19.29
N GLY A 62 3.69 3.65 -20.28
CA GLY A 62 3.73 2.87 -21.52
C GLY A 62 3.33 1.39 -21.38
N LYS A 63 2.86 0.94 -20.20
CA LYS A 63 2.41 -0.44 -19.96
C LYS A 63 0.89 -0.56 -20.03
N LYS A 64 0.41 -1.75 -20.43
CA LYS A 64 -1.00 -2.11 -20.41
C LYS A 64 -1.41 -2.71 -19.08
N GLY A 65 -2.57 -2.29 -18.54
CA GLY A 65 -2.97 -2.81 -17.24
C GLY A 65 -4.44 -2.76 -16.89
N ILE A 66 -4.73 -3.26 -15.69
CA ILE A 66 -6.07 -3.29 -15.10
C ILE A 66 -6.06 -2.50 -13.80
N VAL A 67 -7.03 -1.60 -13.64
CA VAL A 67 -7.32 -0.90 -12.38
C VAL A 67 -8.57 -1.52 -11.74
N TYR A 68 -8.50 -1.87 -10.49
CA TYR A 68 -9.65 -2.35 -9.72
C TYR A 68 -10.28 -1.22 -8.92
N ALA A 69 -11.45 -0.78 -9.35
CA ALA A 69 -12.21 0.31 -8.76
C ALA A 69 -13.20 -0.20 -7.70
N ILE A 70 -13.71 0.72 -6.87
CA ILE A 70 -14.66 0.46 -5.78
C ILE A 70 -16.01 0.06 -6.36
N ASP A 71 -16.55 0.90 -7.24
CA ASP A 71 -17.83 0.75 -7.91
C ASP A 71 -17.82 1.39 -9.30
N ILE A 72 -18.97 1.43 -9.94
CA ILE A 72 -19.13 1.94 -11.31
C ILE A 72 -18.81 3.45 -11.39
N VAL A 73 -19.22 4.23 -10.41
CA VAL A 73 -18.99 5.68 -10.39
C VAL A 73 -17.50 5.97 -10.26
N HIS A 74 -16.83 5.29 -9.34
CA HIS A 74 -15.38 5.39 -9.18
C HIS A 74 -14.63 4.93 -10.45
N ALA A 75 -15.07 3.84 -11.09
CA ALA A 75 -14.43 3.38 -12.33
C ALA A 75 -14.55 4.39 -13.46
N GLN A 76 -15.71 5.02 -13.60
CA GLN A 76 -15.94 6.08 -14.61
C GLN A 76 -15.09 7.32 -14.30
N ALA A 77 -15.00 7.72 -13.02
CA ALA A 77 -14.19 8.86 -12.61
C ALA A 77 -12.69 8.62 -12.90
N ILE A 78 -12.18 7.41 -12.59
CA ILE A 78 -10.80 7.02 -12.93
C ILE A 78 -10.58 7.05 -14.44
N ALA A 79 -11.43 6.40 -15.22
CA ALA A 79 -11.28 6.34 -16.67
C ALA A 79 -11.33 7.74 -17.29
N THR A 80 -12.21 8.62 -16.81
CA THR A 80 -12.32 10.01 -17.27
C THR A 80 -11.03 10.79 -16.98
N CYS A 81 -10.51 10.69 -15.76
CA CYS A 81 -9.26 11.34 -15.37
C CYS A 81 -8.08 10.83 -16.22
N TYR A 82 -7.96 9.51 -16.38
CA TYR A 82 -6.86 8.90 -17.13
C TYR A 82 -6.87 9.32 -18.59
N ASN A 83 -8.06 9.32 -19.23
CA ASN A 83 -8.21 9.79 -20.61
C ASN A 83 -7.85 11.28 -20.76
N ALA A 84 -8.28 12.13 -19.81
CA ALA A 84 -7.94 13.56 -19.83
C ALA A 84 -6.42 13.80 -19.70
N LEU A 85 -5.70 12.87 -19.09
CA LEU A 85 -4.25 12.91 -18.88
C LEU A 85 -3.46 12.07 -19.92
N GLY A 86 -4.13 11.58 -20.96
CA GLY A 86 -3.52 10.91 -22.10
C GLY A 86 -3.32 9.40 -21.98
N LEU A 87 -3.86 8.74 -20.93
CA LEU A 87 -3.86 7.28 -20.80
C LEU A 87 -5.20 6.73 -21.26
N LYS A 88 -5.24 6.07 -22.43
CA LYS A 88 -6.47 5.54 -23.02
C LYS A 88 -7.12 4.48 -22.15
N SER A 89 -8.20 4.84 -21.47
CA SER A 89 -8.82 4.04 -20.42
C SER A 89 -10.31 3.84 -20.65
N VAL A 90 -10.81 2.65 -20.31
CA VAL A 90 -12.22 2.31 -20.41
C VAL A 90 -12.70 1.66 -19.12
N ALA A 91 -13.84 2.13 -18.61
CA ALA A 91 -14.52 1.49 -17.49
C ALA A 91 -15.34 0.28 -17.93
N LEU A 92 -15.17 -0.84 -17.24
CA LEU A 92 -15.90 -2.09 -17.42
C LEU A 92 -16.65 -2.47 -16.14
N ASP A 93 -17.93 -2.76 -16.27
CA ASP A 93 -18.78 -3.19 -15.17
C ASP A 93 -19.70 -4.34 -15.56
N SER A 94 -20.46 -4.87 -14.60
CA SER A 94 -21.43 -5.97 -14.84
C SER A 94 -22.58 -5.57 -15.75
N LYS A 95 -22.86 -4.27 -15.91
CA LYS A 95 -23.92 -3.74 -16.81
C LYS A 95 -23.43 -3.55 -18.23
N THR A 96 -22.13 -3.60 -18.47
CA THR A 96 -21.55 -3.50 -19.82
C THR A 96 -22.00 -4.70 -20.65
N PRO A 97 -22.71 -4.51 -21.79
CA PRO A 97 -23.18 -5.60 -22.64
C PRO A 97 -22.03 -6.52 -23.06
N ALA A 98 -22.28 -7.83 -23.09
CA ALA A 98 -21.25 -8.83 -23.37
C ALA A 98 -20.52 -8.58 -24.71
N LYS A 99 -21.23 -8.16 -25.76
CA LYS A 99 -20.63 -7.79 -27.04
C LYS A 99 -19.66 -6.63 -26.94
N LYS A 100 -20.08 -5.54 -26.26
CA LYS A 100 -19.25 -4.36 -26.03
C LYS A 100 -18.03 -4.67 -25.15
N ARG A 101 -18.23 -5.53 -24.14
CA ARG A 101 -17.12 -6.00 -23.29
C ARG A 101 -16.07 -6.74 -24.12
N LYS A 102 -16.51 -7.67 -25.00
CA LYS A 102 -15.60 -8.39 -25.89
C LYS A 102 -14.83 -7.44 -26.81
N GLU A 103 -15.51 -6.47 -27.41
CA GLU A 103 -14.89 -5.45 -28.29
C GLU A 103 -13.83 -4.64 -27.54
N MET A 104 -14.11 -4.21 -26.29
CA MET A 104 -13.15 -3.46 -25.47
C MET A 104 -11.93 -4.31 -25.08
N VAL A 105 -12.14 -5.60 -24.75
CA VAL A 105 -11.04 -6.53 -24.45
C VAL A 105 -10.16 -6.77 -25.69
N GLU A 106 -10.75 -6.92 -26.85
CA GLU A 106 -9.99 -7.04 -28.10
C GLU A 106 -9.23 -5.75 -28.45
N ALA A 107 -9.83 -4.57 -28.25
CA ALA A 107 -9.16 -3.29 -28.40
C ALA A 107 -7.97 -3.14 -27.42
N PHE A 108 -8.12 -3.62 -26.16
CA PHE A 108 -7.04 -3.68 -25.20
C PHE A 108 -5.91 -4.63 -25.65
N ARG A 109 -6.25 -5.80 -26.20
CA ARG A 109 -5.25 -6.72 -26.77
C ARG A 109 -4.47 -6.07 -27.92
N ARG A 110 -5.15 -5.36 -28.80
CA ARG A 110 -4.52 -4.63 -29.92
C ARG A 110 -3.79 -3.34 -29.50
N SER A 111 -3.70 -3.04 -28.19
CA SER A 111 -3.08 -1.81 -27.66
C SER A 111 -3.77 -0.51 -28.13
N GLU A 112 -5.04 -0.57 -28.49
CA GLU A 112 -5.88 0.59 -28.74
C GLU A 112 -6.38 1.24 -27.44
N ILE A 113 -6.42 0.44 -26.37
CA ILE A 113 -6.72 0.81 -24.98
C ILE A 113 -5.53 0.40 -24.12
N ASP A 114 -5.05 1.29 -23.26
CA ASP A 114 -3.91 1.06 -22.38
C ASP A 114 -4.35 0.53 -21.00
N CYS A 115 -5.57 0.90 -20.57
CA CYS A 115 -6.02 0.58 -19.22
C CYS A 115 -7.51 0.19 -19.19
N LEU A 116 -7.80 -0.95 -18.57
CA LEU A 116 -9.17 -1.38 -18.26
C LEU A 116 -9.45 -1.09 -16.77
N VAL A 117 -10.44 -0.24 -16.51
CA VAL A 117 -10.90 0.05 -15.15
C VAL A 117 -12.07 -0.85 -14.83
N ASN A 118 -11.87 -1.79 -13.92
CA ASN A 118 -12.77 -2.92 -13.67
C ASN A 118 -13.49 -2.81 -12.33
N VAL A 119 -14.78 -3.15 -12.33
CA VAL A 119 -15.62 -3.26 -11.12
C VAL A 119 -16.18 -4.67 -11.02
N ASN A 120 -15.72 -5.44 -10.04
CA ASN A 120 -16.23 -6.77 -9.68
C ASN A 120 -16.38 -7.80 -10.83
N LEU A 121 -15.79 -7.54 -12.00
CA LEU A 121 -15.79 -8.50 -13.08
C LEU A 121 -14.72 -9.58 -12.79
N PHE A 122 -15.02 -10.44 -11.82
CA PHE A 122 -14.22 -11.64 -11.56
C PHE A 122 -14.66 -12.81 -12.42
N ASP A 123 -15.71 -12.59 -13.24
CA ASP A 123 -16.42 -13.63 -13.94
C ASP A 123 -15.72 -14.11 -15.20
N GLU A 124 -16.11 -15.28 -15.62
CA GLU A 124 -15.63 -16.13 -16.68
C GLU A 124 -15.29 -15.40 -18.00
N GLY A 125 -14.15 -15.74 -18.57
CA GLY A 125 -13.81 -15.35 -19.94
C GLY A 125 -12.85 -14.17 -20.08
N PHE A 126 -12.49 -13.42 -19.02
CA PHE A 126 -11.43 -12.44 -19.12
C PHE A 126 -10.05 -13.10 -18.96
N ASP A 127 -9.55 -13.65 -20.04
CA ASP A 127 -8.18 -14.14 -20.14
C ASP A 127 -7.36 -13.18 -21.00
N CYS A 128 -6.52 -12.39 -20.35
CA CYS A 128 -5.62 -11.45 -21.01
C CYS A 128 -4.21 -11.61 -20.42
N PRO A 129 -3.38 -12.46 -21.03
CA PRO A 129 -2.00 -12.65 -20.57
C PRO A 129 -1.11 -11.42 -20.79
N ASP A 130 -1.57 -10.45 -21.59
CA ASP A 130 -0.83 -9.23 -21.93
C ASP A 130 -0.86 -8.16 -20.84
N VAL A 131 -1.52 -8.40 -19.72
CA VAL A 131 -1.57 -7.47 -18.60
C VAL A 131 -0.18 -7.34 -18.00
N GLU A 132 0.39 -6.14 -18.06
CA GLU A 132 1.72 -5.81 -17.54
C GLU A 132 1.67 -5.15 -16.17
N PHE A 133 0.54 -4.49 -15.80
CA PHE A 133 0.34 -3.99 -14.45
C PHE A 133 -1.07 -4.24 -13.92
N ILE A 134 -1.15 -4.38 -12.60
CA ILE A 134 -2.40 -4.39 -11.84
C ILE A 134 -2.35 -3.21 -10.87
N GLN A 135 -3.36 -2.36 -10.90
CA GLN A 135 -3.51 -1.29 -9.92
C GLN A 135 -4.72 -1.54 -9.02
N MET A 136 -4.50 -1.51 -7.72
CA MET A 136 -5.56 -1.66 -6.73
C MET A 136 -5.97 -0.28 -6.20
N ALA A 137 -7.13 0.21 -6.65
CA ALA A 137 -7.79 1.42 -6.18
C ALA A 137 -8.95 1.11 -5.20
N ARG A 138 -9.17 -0.17 -4.92
CA ARG A 138 -10.18 -0.67 -3.98
C ARG A 138 -9.52 -1.39 -2.81
N PRO A 139 -9.68 -0.92 -1.57
CA PRO A 139 -9.32 -1.70 -0.39
C PRO A 139 -10.29 -2.86 -0.21
N THR A 140 -9.81 -3.96 0.39
CA THR A 140 -10.64 -5.13 0.69
C THR A 140 -10.23 -5.79 2.00
N LEU A 141 -11.19 -6.45 2.64
CA LEU A 141 -10.99 -7.34 3.80
C LEU A 141 -10.92 -8.81 3.38
N SER A 142 -11.24 -9.11 2.11
CA SER A 142 -11.28 -10.46 1.56
C SER A 142 -9.96 -10.86 0.92
N LEU A 143 -9.29 -11.88 1.48
CA LEU A 143 -8.09 -12.45 0.88
C LEU A 143 -8.38 -13.02 -0.52
N ALA A 144 -9.55 -13.62 -0.72
CA ALA A 144 -9.95 -14.18 -2.01
C ALA A 144 -10.00 -13.08 -3.08
N LYS A 145 -10.69 -11.96 -2.80
CA LYS A 145 -10.74 -10.81 -3.72
C LYS A 145 -9.33 -10.26 -4.01
N TYR A 146 -8.50 -10.10 -2.98
CA TYR A 146 -7.12 -9.65 -3.15
C TYR A 146 -6.35 -10.57 -4.11
N LEU A 147 -6.38 -11.88 -3.88
CA LEU A 147 -5.66 -12.83 -4.71
C LEU A 147 -6.25 -12.94 -6.14
N GLN A 148 -7.56 -12.77 -6.30
CA GLN A 148 -8.19 -12.71 -7.63
C GLN A 148 -7.73 -11.48 -8.41
N MET A 149 -7.68 -10.30 -7.78
CA MET A 149 -7.19 -9.08 -8.43
C MET A 149 -5.76 -9.24 -8.92
N VAL A 150 -4.84 -9.64 -8.05
CA VAL A 150 -3.42 -9.78 -8.44
C VAL A 150 -3.21 -10.96 -9.38
N GLY A 151 -3.96 -12.03 -9.24
CA GLY A 151 -3.84 -13.25 -10.05
C GLY A 151 -4.07 -13.01 -11.55
N ARG A 152 -4.81 -11.99 -11.93
CA ARG A 152 -4.99 -11.64 -13.34
C ARG A 152 -3.71 -11.14 -14.00
N GLY A 153 -2.89 -10.37 -13.28
CA GLY A 153 -1.59 -9.91 -13.77
C GLY A 153 -0.52 -11.00 -13.75
N LEU A 154 -0.67 -11.98 -12.86
CA LEU A 154 0.32 -13.06 -12.69
C LEU A 154 0.15 -14.21 -13.69
N ARG A 155 -0.74 -14.11 -14.66
CA ARG A 155 -0.87 -15.11 -15.73
C ARG A 155 0.36 -15.10 -16.61
N ILE A 156 0.83 -16.30 -16.95
CA ILE A 156 1.97 -16.45 -17.87
C ILE A 156 1.54 -16.01 -19.27
N ASN A 157 2.38 -15.22 -19.89
CA ASN A 157 2.28 -14.95 -21.33
C ASN A 157 3.22 -15.88 -22.07
N HIS A 158 2.68 -16.80 -22.85
CA HIS A 158 3.48 -17.77 -23.61
C HIS A 158 4.27 -17.14 -24.77
N GLU A 159 3.80 -15.98 -25.26
CA GLU A 159 4.45 -15.21 -26.32
C GLU A 159 5.55 -14.30 -25.77
N ASN A 160 5.42 -13.84 -24.50
CA ASN A 160 6.42 -13.04 -23.80
C ASN A 160 6.87 -13.74 -22.51
N LYS A 161 7.94 -14.52 -22.61
CA LYS A 161 8.50 -15.28 -21.47
C LYS A 161 9.17 -14.38 -20.42
N ASP A 162 9.57 -13.18 -20.80
CA ASP A 162 10.23 -12.21 -19.92
C ASP A 162 9.24 -11.26 -19.23
N LYS A 163 7.94 -11.53 -19.37
CA LYS A 163 6.89 -10.74 -18.70
C LYS A 163 7.11 -10.68 -17.21
N VAL A 164 7.18 -9.45 -16.67
CA VAL A 164 7.13 -9.15 -15.23
C VAL A 164 5.90 -8.27 -15.00
N CYS A 165 4.97 -8.72 -14.16
CA CYS A 165 3.79 -7.94 -13.83
C CYS A 165 4.12 -6.95 -12.70
N LEU A 166 3.73 -5.69 -12.86
CA LEU A 166 3.82 -4.69 -11.81
C LEU A 166 2.50 -4.61 -11.03
N ILE A 167 2.54 -4.80 -9.73
CA ILE A 167 1.36 -4.63 -8.85
C ILE A 167 1.51 -3.28 -8.14
N ILE A 168 0.54 -2.37 -8.35
CA ILE A 168 0.48 -1.04 -7.74
C ILE A 168 -0.65 -1.04 -6.72
N ASP A 169 -0.30 -1.06 -5.45
CA ASP A 169 -1.25 -1.09 -4.33
C ASP A 169 -1.44 0.30 -3.73
N ASN A 170 -2.38 1.05 -4.28
CA ASN A 170 -2.71 2.42 -3.82
C ASN A 170 -3.58 2.47 -2.57
N VAL A 171 -3.96 1.31 -2.01
CA VAL A 171 -4.86 1.23 -0.86
C VAL A 171 -4.29 0.40 0.29
N GLY A 172 -3.07 -0.13 0.13
CA GLY A 172 -2.35 -0.83 1.18
C GLY A 172 -2.89 -2.21 1.55
N ASN A 173 -3.52 -2.93 0.63
CA ASN A 173 -3.97 -4.32 0.80
C ASN A 173 -2.83 -5.24 1.26
N TYR A 174 -1.59 -4.96 0.82
CA TYR A 174 -0.38 -5.64 1.26
C TYR A 174 -0.23 -5.71 2.78
N ARG A 175 -0.59 -4.63 3.51
CA ARG A 175 -0.41 -4.58 4.97
C ARG A 175 -1.27 -5.60 5.69
N LYS A 176 -2.41 -5.94 5.09
CA LYS A 176 -3.32 -6.94 5.63
C LYS A 176 -2.97 -8.36 5.19
N PHE A 177 -2.64 -8.54 3.92
CA PHE A 177 -2.52 -9.87 3.32
C PHE A 177 -1.08 -10.31 3.07
N GLY A 178 -0.12 -9.38 3.04
CA GLY A 178 1.24 -9.63 2.58
C GLY A 178 1.30 -9.82 1.06
N LEU A 179 2.44 -10.31 0.57
CA LEU A 179 2.64 -10.59 -0.85
C LEU A 179 1.73 -11.72 -1.36
N PRO A 180 1.39 -11.74 -2.66
CA PRO A 180 0.56 -12.77 -3.26
C PRO A 180 1.10 -14.18 -3.04
N ASP A 181 2.42 -14.37 -3.12
CA ASP A 181 3.12 -15.65 -2.97
C ASP A 181 3.47 -16.00 -1.50
N LYS A 182 2.99 -15.21 -0.53
CA LYS A 182 3.20 -15.52 0.89
C LYS A 182 2.66 -16.92 1.20
N PRO A 183 3.47 -17.80 1.84
CA PRO A 183 3.02 -19.11 2.29
C PRO A 183 1.80 -18.97 3.22
N ARG A 184 0.73 -19.72 2.94
CA ARG A 184 -0.50 -19.75 3.72
C ARG A 184 -0.86 -21.19 4.06
N ASN A 185 -1.35 -21.41 5.27
CA ASN A 185 -1.93 -22.69 5.62
C ASN A 185 -3.39 -22.74 5.12
N TRP A 186 -3.57 -23.22 3.90
CA TRP A 186 -4.86 -23.28 3.24
C TRP A 186 -5.83 -24.22 3.95
N GLU A 187 -5.35 -25.34 4.50
CA GLU A 187 -6.18 -26.32 5.23
C GLU A 187 -6.81 -25.68 6.46
N SER A 188 -6.01 -24.97 7.28
CA SER A 188 -6.53 -24.23 8.43
C SER A 188 -7.52 -23.14 8.03
N MET A 189 -7.30 -22.49 6.90
CA MET A 189 -8.19 -21.43 6.41
C MET A 189 -9.52 -22.00 5.92
N PHE A 190 -9.51 -23.14 5.21
CA PHE A 190 -10.73 -23.82 4.78
C PHE A 190 -11.49 -24.47 5.93
N ALA A 191 -10.80 -24.91 6.98
CA ALA A 191 -11.43 -25.44 8.18
C ALA A 191 -12.05 -24.35 9.09
N GLY A 192 -12.02 -23.09 8.68
CA GLY A 192 -12.53 -21.96 9.48
C GLY A 192 -11.72 -21.66 10.73
N LEU A 193 -10.61 -22.33 10.94
CA LEU A 193 -9.69 -22.04 12.02
C LEU A 193 -9.04 -20.68 11.72
N ARG A 194 -9.29 -19.68 12.57
CA ARG A 194 -8.52 -18.43 12.55
C ARG A 194 -7.05 -18.83 12.55
N ALA A 195 -6.27 -18.23 11.64
CA ALA A 195 -4.83 -18.45 11.60
C ALA A 195 -4.28 -18.27 13.02
N GLY A 196 -4.18 -19.36 13.75
CA GLY A 196 -3.50 -19.39 15.03
C GLY A 196 -2.10 -18.87 14.78
N LYS A 197 -1.42 -18.38 15.79
CA LYS A 197 0.01 -18.02 15.76
C LYS A 197 0.81 -19.26 15.36
N GLY A 198 0.60 -19.74 14.15
CA GLY A 198 1.37 -20.80 13.54
C GLY A 198 2.79 -20.26 13.43
N ILE A 199 3.74 -21.06 13.88
CA ILE A 199 5.17 -20.87 13.68
C ILE A 199 5.36 -20.35 12.25
N ILE A 200 5.69 -19.06 12.11
CA ILE A 200 6.11 -18.51 10.84
C ILE A 200 7.41 -19.25 10.56
N PRO A 201 7.46 -20.14 9.57
CA PRO A 201 8.75 -20.70 9.18
C PRO A 201 9.64 -19.50 8.88
N ASN A 202 10.90 -19.56 9.28
CA ASN A 202 11.92 -18.54 9.00
C ASN A 202 12.17 -18.46 7.48
N TYR A 203 11.14 -18.19 6.72
CA TYR A 203 11.15 -18.06 5.30
C TYR A 203 11.30 -16.57 4.97
N VAL A 204 12.49 -16.06 5.25
CA VAL A 204 12.94 -14.79 4.68
C VAL A 204 13.23 -15.04 3.21
N LYS A 205 12.21 -15.27 2.42
CA LYS A 205 12.34 -15.13 0.99
C LYS A 205 12.68 -13.69 0.69
N LYS A 206 13.68 -13.49 -0.12
CA LYS A 206 14.02 -12.24 -0.79
C LYS A 206 12.72 -11.59 -1.26
N ILE A 207 12.28 -10.58 -0.54
CA ILE A 207 11.31 -9.62 -1.03
C ILE A 207 12.07 -8.86 -2.10
N GLN A 208 11.93 -9.31 -3.34
CA GLN A 208 12.81 -8.83 -4.39
C GLN A 208 12.53 -7.39 -4.74
N ASN A 209 11.32 -6.85 -4.62
CA ASN A 209 11.06 -5.46 -4.98
C ASN A 209 9.73 -4.95 -4.38
N ILE A 210 9.69 -4.61 -3.09
CA ILE A 210 8.62 -3.75 -2.60
C ILE A 210 9.10 -2.31 -2.71
N ILE A 211 8.44 -1.53 -3.54
CA ILE A 211 8.66 -0.11 -3.69
C ILE A 211 7.46 0.59 -3.05
N ALA A 212 7.65 1.37 -2.00
CA ALA A 212 6.57 2.15 -1.42
C ALA A 212 6.25 3.36 -2.32
N VAL A 213 4.98 3.48 -2.72
CA VAL A 213 4.49 4.61 -3.52
C VAL A 213 3.97 5.69 -2.59
N ASN A 214 4.73 6.72 -2.51
CA ASN A 214 4.34 8.06 -2.06
C ASN A 214 5.35 9.02 -2.68
N ASP A 215 5.11 10.32 -2.69
CA ASP A 215 6.19 11.29 -2.95
C ASP A 215 7.38 11.09 -2.01
N GLU A 216 7.20 10.20 -1.04
CA GLU A 216 8.07 9.71 0.00
C GLU A 216 8.46 8.26 -0.22
N MET A 217 9.24 7.99 -1.26
CA MET A 217 9.66 6.63 -1.63
C MET A 217 10.81 6.13 -0.79
N ILE A 218 10.63 4.98 -0.14
CA ILE A 218 11.73 4.19 0.41
C ILE A 218 12.02 3.04 -0.55
N THR A 219 13.18 3.09 -1.20
CA THR A 219 13.72 1.92 -1.88
C THR A 219 14.31 1.01 -0.82
N VAL A 220 13.56 0.01 -0.38
CA VAL A 220 13.95 -0.95 0.65
C VAL A 220 15.20 -1.76 0.27
N LYS A 221 15.62 -1.74 -1.01
CA LYS A 221 16.77 -2.50 -1.51
C LYS A 221 18.13 -2.13 -0.92
N LYS A 222 18.40 -0.85 -0.63
CA LYS A 222 19.74 -0.44 -0.14
C LYS A 222 19.90 -0.55 1.37
N ALA A 223 18.89 -0.14 2.13
CA ALA A 223 18.95 -0.17 3.59
C ALA A 223 18.98 -1.60 4.16
N ASN A 224 18.23 -2.54 3.56
CA ASN A 224 18.19 -3.93 4.02
C ASN A 224 19.45 -4.74 3.69
N THR A 225 20.24 -4.37 2.68
CA THR A 225 21.42 -5.15 2.29
C THR A 225 22.59 -4.94 3.26
N ALA A 226 22.75 -3.74 3.79
CA ALA A 226 23.76 -3.43 4.82
C ALA A 226 23.34 -3.96 6.21
N ARG A 227 22.07 -3.80 6.59
CA ARG A 227 21.53 -4.25 7.88
C ARG A 227 21.43 -5.77 8.02
N LYS A 228 21.23 -6.52 6.93
CA LYS A 228 21.20 -8.01 6.95
C LYS A 228 22.53 -8.65 7.30
N LYS A 229 23.63 -7.91 7.25
CA LYS A 229 24.97 -8.39 7.62
C LYS A 229 25.35 -8.13 9.08
N MET A 230 24.51 -7.38 9.81
CA MET A 230 24.77 -7.05 11.22
C MET A 230 24.20 -8.13 12.15
N THR A 231 24.96 -8.51 13.15
CA THR A 231 24.44 -9.27 14.29
C THR A 231 23.49 -8.38 15.11
N ALA A 232 22.62 -8.96 15.95
CA ALA A 232 21.70 -8.19 16.80
C ALA A 232 22.44 -7.17 17.68
N LYS A 233 23.61 -7.52 18.20
CA LYS A 233 24.48 -6.63 19.00
C LYS A 233 25.00 -5.46 18.17
N GLN A 234 25.48 -5.73 16.96
CA GLN A 234 25.96 -4.69 16.03
C GLN A 234 24.82 -3.76 15.57
N LEU A 235 23.62 -4.32 15.33
CA LEU A 235 22.45 -3.52 14.96
C LEU A 235 22.03 -2.58 16.12
N ASN A 236 22.00 -3.07 17.34
CA ASN A 236 21.67 -2.24 18.51
C ASN A 236 22.70 -1.12 18.70
N GLU A 237 23.98 -1.41 18.53
CA GLU A 237 25.04 -0.39 18.61
C GLU A 237 24.93 0.64 17.48
N TYR A 238 24.63 0.20 16.28
CA TYR A 238 24.36 1.07 15.13
C TYR A 238 23.16 2.00 15.38
N LEU A 239 22.06 1.46 15.93
CA LEU A 239 20.83 2.22 16.19
C LEU A 239 20.96 3.23 17.33
N LYS A 240 21.96 3.10 18.22
CA LYS A 240 22.26 4.14 19.23
C LYS A 240 22.65 5.47 18.60
N ASN A 241 23.21 5.44 17.37
CA ASN A 241 23.67 6.63 16.66
C ASN A 241 22.59 7.23 15.74
N VAL A 242 21.32 6.81 15.86
CA VAL A 242 20.22 7.41 15.11
C VAL A 242 19.95 8.82 15.59
N GLU A 243 19.95 9.76 14.66
CA GLU A 243 19.70 11.18 14.92
C GLU A 243 18.62 11.75 14.02
N PRO A 244 17.83 12.73 14.48
CA PRO A 244 16.97 13.52 13.64
C PRO A 244 17.79 14.38 12.68
N PHE A 245 17.34 14.54 11.45
CA PHE A 245 17.89 15.48 10.48
C PHE A 245 16.77 16.18 9.72
N GLN A 246 17.10 17.34 9.16
CA GLN A 246 16.15 18.14 8.38
C GLN A 246 16.61 18.23 6.92
N GLN A 247 15.66 18.09 6.01
CA GLN A 247 15.86 18.32 4.58
C GLN A 247 14.56 18.90 4.00
N ASP A 248 14.67 19.94 3.18
CA ASP A 248 13.54 20.60 2.52
C ASP A 248 12.41 21.00 3.49
N GLY A 249 12.78 21.48 4.69
CA GLY A 249 11.84 21.90 5.73
C GLY A 249 11.11 20.76 6.46
N ARG A 250 11.48 19.50 6.18
CA ARG A 250 10.94 18.31 6.82
C ARG A 250 11.99 17.55 7.61
N TRP A 251 11.53 16.81 8.62
CA TRP A 251 12.37 16.05 9.52
C TRP A 251 12.29 14.55 9.23
N GLY A 252 13.45 13.89 9.29
CA GLY A 252 13.62 12.43 9.19
C GLY A 252 14.60 11.92 10.25
N LEU A 253 14.94 10.62 10.17
CA LEU A 253 15.94 9.97 11.03
C LEU A 253 17.04 9.38 10.14
N ARG A 254 18.30 9.51 10.56
CA ARG A 254 19.46 8.92 9.88
C ARG A 254 20.50 8.40 10.86
N VAL A 255 21.41 7.56 10.34
CA VAL A 255 22.69 7.23 10.96
C VAL A 255 23.76 7.59 9.94
N LYS A 256 24.52 8.65 10.16
CA LYS A 256 25.45 9.21 9.16
C LYS A 256 24.71 9.49 7.83
N ASP A 257 25.11 8.83 6.74
CA ASP A 257 24.49 8.97 5.42
C ASP A 257 23.33 7.98 5.16
N ASP A 258 23.08 7.07 6.11
CA ASP A 258 22.02 6.05 5.98
C ASP A 258 20.70 6.59 6.53
N ILE A 259 19.75 6.88 5.65
CA ILE A 259 18.43 7.38 6.02
C ILE A 259 17.58 6.24 6.57
N ILE A 260 17.20 6.35 7.85
CA ILE A 260 16.32 5.42 8.55
C ILE A 260 14.85 5.77 8.30
N VAL A 261 14.53 7.05 8.43
CA VAL A 261 13.21 7.64 8.14
C VAL A 261 13.42 8.85 7.25
N LYS A 262 12.75 8.87 6.10
CA LYS A 262 12.80 10.03 5.22
C LYS A 262 12.23 11.28 5.89
N PRO A 263 12.62 12.47 5.44
CA PRO A 263 12.15 13.74 5.99
C PRO A 263 10.69 14.01 5.61
N ILE A 264 9.76 13.47 6.39
CA ILE A 264 8.30 13.56 6.18
C ILE A 264 7.59 14.31 7.30
N TYR A 265 8.19 14.34 8.49
CA TYR A 265 7.62 14.97 9.66
C TYR A 265 7.81 16.48 9.65
N THR A 266 6.91 17.22 10.28
CA THR A 266 7.11 18.66 10.51
C THR A 266 8.13 18.92 11.60
N TYR A 267 8.32 17.94 12.49
CA TYR A 267 9.32 17.96 13.54
C TYR A 267 9.63 16.55 14.05
N ILE A 268 10.88 16.28 14.43
CA ILE A 268 11.28 15.11 15.22
C ILE A 268 12.22 15.62 16.33
N SER A 269 11.93 15.24 17.59
CA SER A 269 12.79 15.56 18.73
C SER A 269 14.05 14.70 18.78
N SER A 270 15.03 15.10 19.58
CA SER A 270 16.07 14.17 20.01
C SER A 270 15.49 12.99 20.78
N PHE A 271 16.18 11.85 20.71
CA PHE A 271 15.76 10.66 21.44
C PHE A 271 15.86 10.83 22.95
N ARG A 272 14.82 10.43 23.66
CA ARG A 272 14.81 10.24 25.12
C ARG A 272 14.61 8.75 25.38
N GLY A 273 15.65 8.05 25.84
CA GLY A 273 15.66 6.59 25.81
C GLY A 273 15.61 6.05 24.40
N ASP A 274 14.66 5.17 24.13
CA ASP A 274 14.50 4.54 22.82
C ASP A 274 13.50 5.25 21.89
N TYR A 275 12.87 6.35 22.35
CA TYR A 275 11.81 7.02 21.60
C TYR A 275 12.13 8.50 21.32
N ALA A 276 11.64 8.98 20.18
CA ALA A 276 11.64 10.38 19.78
C ALA A 276 10.21 10.83 19.47
N GLU A 277 9.84 12.03 19.90
CA GLU A 277 8.59 12.66 19.52
C GLU A 277 8.61 13.00 18.04
N CYS A 278 7.52 12.73 17.34
CA CYS A 278 7.32 13.17 15.96
C CYS A 278 6.02 13.96 15.82
N ARG A 279 6.01 14.93 14.88
CA ARG A 279 4.86 15.78 14.62
C ARG A 279 4.50 15.79 13.15
N ILE A 280 3.19 15.85 12.88
CA ILE A 280 2.64 16.04 11.53
C ILE A 280 1.64 17.20 11.55
N GLY A 281 1.58 17.95 10.45
CA GLY A 281 0.68 19.09 10.29
C GLY A 281 1.35 20.43 10.56
N ILE A 282 0.90 21.50 9.88
CA ILE A 282 1.45 22.85 10.01
C ILE A 282 0.55 23.73 10.88
N GLN A 283 -0.77 23.68 10.66
CA GLN A 283 -1.75 24.48 11.44
C GLN A 283 -2.31 23.73 12.66
N LYS A 284 -2.47 22.41 12.56
CA LYS A 284 -2.85 21.53 13.66
C LYS A 284 -1.77 20.46 13.76
N CYS A 285 -0.76 20.71 14.59
CA CYS A 285 0.26 19.71 14.86
C CYS A 285 -0.36 18.54 15.64
N LEU A 286 -0.11 17.33 15.14
CA LEU A 286 -0.44 16.08 15.83
C LEU A 286 0.86 15.39 16.22
N TYR A 287 0.88 14.86 17.42
CA TYR A 287 2.06 14.31 18.09
C TYR A 287 2.01 12.79 18.13
N GLY A 288 3.14 12.17 17.94
CA GLY A 288 3.36 10.73 18.03
C GLY A 288 4.77 10.39 18.49
N LEU A 289 5.11 9.10 18.57
CA LEU A 289 6.43 8.61 18.96
C LEU A 289 7.01 7.64 17.92
N LEU A 290 8.31 7.77 17.68
CA LEU A 290 9.11 6.88 16.85
C LEU A 290 10.17 6.16 17.70
N ASP A 291 10.44 4.90 17.38
CA ASP A 291 11.63 4.21 17.92
C ASP A 291 12.88 4.50 17.06
N ARG A 292 14.06 4.04 17.52
CA ARG A 292 15.32 4.20 16.80
C ARG A 292 15.38 3.45 15.47
N ARG A 293 14.49 2.50 15.22
CA ARG A 293 14.35 1.78 13.95
C ARG A 293 13.44 2.49 12.95
N GLY A 294 12.84 3.61 13.39
CA GLY A 294 11.88 4.38 12.61
C GLY A 294 10.47 3.78 12.62
N ASN A 295 10.19 2.83 13.51
CA ASN A 295 8.82 2.37 13.70
C ASN A 295 8.02 3.43 14.44
N VAL A 296 6.76 3.60 14.03
CA VAL A 296 5.81 4.43 14.75
C VAL A 296 5.25 3.61 15.90
N ILE A 297 5.65 3.98 17.10
CA ILE A 297 5.19 3.35 18.34
C ILE A 297 3.86 3.96 18.75
N LEU A 298 3.76 5.28 18.67
CA LEU A 298 2.51 6.01 18.87
C LEU A 298 2.23 6.82 17.60
N PRO A 299 1.08 6.60 16.93
CA PRO A 299 0.74 7.37 15.73
C PRO A 299 0.59 8.85 16.04
N PRO A 300 0.97 9.76 15.12
CA PRO A 300 0.84 11.20 15.33
C PRO A 300 -0.63 11.64 15.14
N GLU A 301 -1.44 11.35 16.15
CA GLU A 301 -2.89 11.65 16.19
C GLU A 301 -3.32 12.39 17.46
N TYR A 302 -2.40 12.67 18.38
CA TYR A 302 -2.66 13.30 19.66
C TYR A 302 -2.38 14.80 19.60
N LYS A 303 -3.13 15.58 20.41
CA LYS A 303 -2.93 17.03 20.54
C LYS A 303 -1.66 17.38 21.28
N ASP A 304 -1.20 16.48 22.16
CA ASP A 304 0.01 16.68 22.93
C ASP A 304 0.52 15.36 23.52
N ILE A 305 1.84 15.33 23.83
CA ILE A 305 2.50 14.25 24.54
C ILE A 305 3.25 14.89 25.71
N TYR A 306 2.90 14.51 26.95
CA TYR A 306 3.45 15.16 28.13
C TYR A 306 4.67 14.43 28.68
N ARG A 307 4.57 13.11 28.85
CA ARG A 307 5.62 12.27 29.42
C ARG A 307 5.61 10.89 28.79
N TRP A 308 6.79 10.30 28.67
CA TRP A 308 6.94 8.88 28.31
C TRP A 308 8.15 8.26 29.01
N ASN A 309 8.06 6.97 29.20
CA ASN A 309 9.14 6.09 29.64
C ASN A 309 9.17 4.84 28.75
N GLU A 310 9.87 3.79 29.15
CA GLU A 310 10.00 2.56 28.36
C GLU A 310 8.68 1.79 28.17
N HIS A 311 7.69 2.04 29.01
CA HIS A 311 6.46 1.24 29.07
C HIS A 311 5.18 2.06 28.85
N THR A 312 5.18 3.35 29.13
CA THR A 312 3.97 4.17 29.11
C THR A 312 4.21 5.55 28.53
N VAL A 313 3.16 6.11 27.93
CA VAL A 313 3.11 7.49 27.47
C VAL A 313 1.83 8.18 27.94
N GLU A 314 1.96 9.40 28.42
CA GLU A 314 0.84 10.26 28.78
C GLU A 314 0.54 11.24 27.64
N VAL A 315 -0.67 11.15 27.07
CA VAL A 315 -1.08 11.90 25.87
C VAL A 315 -2.37 12.67 26.12
N LYS A 316 -2.59 13.73 25.32
CA LYS A 316 -3.86 14.44 25.22
C LYS A 316 -4.57 14.10 23.91
N GLY A 317 -5.72 13.49 23.99
CA GLY A 317 -6.54 13.16 22.83
C GLY A 317 -7.18 14.39 22.16
N ASN A 318 -7.72 14.18 20.95
CA ASN A 318 -8.46 15.21 20.22
C ASN A 318 -9.76 15.63 20.94
N ASP A 319 -10.28 14.77 21.80
CA ASP A 319 -11.41 15.02 22.71
C ASP A 319 -11.07 15.92 23.90
N GLY A 320 -9.78 16.26 24.09
CA GLY A 320 -9.30 17.13 25.16
C GLY A 320 -8.95 16.39 26.46
N TYR A 321 -9.17 15.07 26.56
CA TYR A 321 -8.87 14.27 27.75
C TYR A 321 -7.45 13.74 27.70
N SER A 322 -6.80 13.68 28.88
CA SER A 322 -5.50 13.03 29.03
C SER A 322 -5.69 11.54 29.32
N ARG A 323 -4.77 10.72 28.77
CA ARG A 323 -4.77 9.26 28.91
C ARG A 323 -3.36 8.75 29.01
N THR A 324 -3.18 7.66 29.77
CA THR A 324 -1.93 6.89 29.77
C THR A 324 -2.09 5.71 28.83
N ILE A 325 -1.14 5.51 27.93
CA ILE A 325 -1.10 4.44 26.94
C ILE A 325 0.13 3.58 27.23
N GLU A 326 0.00 2.26 27.18
CA GLU A 326 1.12 1.32 27.19
C GLU A 326 1.82 1.31 25.84
N LEU A 327 3.18 1.32 25.86
CA LEU A 327 4.07 1.37 24.68
C LEU A 327 4.55 -0.03 24.26
#